data_c71d965b1d6c08a4e2b1eafefbb4a34a
#
_entry.id   c71d965b1d6c08a4e2b1eafefbb4a34a
#
_cell.length_a   1.000
_cell.length_b   1.000
_cell.length_c   1.000
_cell.angle_alpha   90.00
_cell.angle_beta   90.00
_cell.angle_gamma   90.00
#
_symmetry.space_group_name_H-M   'P 1'
#
loop_
_entity.id
_entity.type
_entity.pdbx_description
1 polymer ?
#
loop_
_entity_poly.entity_id
_entity_poly.type
_entity_poly.pdbx_seq_one_letter_code
_entity_poly.pdbx_strand_id
1 'polypeptide(L)'
;MEYKFDKEVKLFMIFDILGDTERTGPLLWKVDRKRLEDVKNHVADLIFMARILKKYFPNYINMDMVYDYIICHDIPEAITGDITKFEGVTNEEIKYVTNIAIEFLANTFNDVIDLKKVLNGFEQRIDIEAKIVHMLDKLHSSTTFSKYQSEQNIDMDNPDIIPELRNNPFVAKKILEGKDLADIFFEFHYMAIDITDEECEKYKISREDANKIVNAIKAFANELYDSKVRGTLLVDKREFPKEAIKYNRNLKH
;
A
#
# COMPACT_ATOMS: atom_id res chain seq x y z
N MET A 1 -3.60 -32.48 -25.91
CA MET A 1 -2.73 -31.29 -25.71
C MET A 1 -2.19 -31.38 -24.29
N GLU A 2 -0.87 -31.47 -24.13
CA GLU A 2 -0.25 -31.54 -22.80
C GLU A 2 0.09 -30.11 -22.39
N TYR A 3 -0.47 -29.64 -21.28
CA TYR A 3 -0.17 -28.33 -20.72
C TYR A 3 1.05 -28.42 -19.82
N LYS A 4 1.99 -27.47 -19.96
CA LYS A 4 3.15 -27.28 -19.07
C LYS A 4 3.10 -25.88 -18.49
N PHE A 5 3.14 -25.80 -17.17
CA PHE A 5 3.01 -24.54 -16.42
C PHE A 5 4.24 -24.25 -15.54
N ASP A 6 5.42 -24.66 -15.97
CA ASP A 6 6.64 -24.57 -15.16
C ASP A 6 6.97 -23.12 -14.75
N LYS A 7 6.80 -22.17 -15.68
CA LYS A 7 7.08 -20.75 -15.43
C LYS A 7 5.97 -20.08 -14.64
N GLU A 8 4.73 -20.36 -14.98
CA GLU A 8 3.55 -19.84 -14.29
C GLU A 8 3.54 -20.25 -12.82
N VAL A 9 3.80 -21.53 -12.54
CA VAL A 9 3.92 -22.04 -11.16
C VAL A 9 5.10 -21.39 -10.45
N LYS A 10 6.24 -21.21 -11.11
CA LYS A 10 7.40 -20.57 -10.53
C LYS A 10 7.14 -19.11 -10.18
N LEU A 11 6.47 -18.36 -11.06
CA LEU A 11 6.07 -16.98 -10.79
C LEU A 11 5.07 -16.91 -9.64
N PHE A 12 4.09 -17.84 -9.59
CA PHE A 12 3.16 -17.95 -8.48
C PHE A 12 3.88 -18.22 -7.15
N MET A 13 4.88 -19.09 -7.13
CA MET A 13 5.68 -19.37 -5.92
C MET A 13 6.52 -18.15 -5.49
N ILE A 14 6.99 -17.33 -6.42
CA ILE A 14 7.65 -16.06 -6.08
C ILE A 14 6.64 -15.09 -5.44
N PHE A 15 5.43 -14.98 -6.00
CA PHE A 15 4.36 -14.20 -5.38
C PHE A 15 3.99 -14.74 -3.98
N ASP A 16 4.06 -16.04 -3.75
CA ASP A 16 3.80 -16.64 -2.44
C ASP A 16 4.80 -16.18 -1.36
N ILE A 17 6.07 -15.91 -1.74
CA ILE A 17 7.10 -15.42 -0.84
C ILE A 17 6.69 -14.06 -0.21
N LEU A 18 5.86 -13.26 -0.89
CA LEU A 18 5.35 -12.01 -0.33
C LEU A 18 4.53 -12.22 0.96
N GLY A 19 3.96 -13.42 1.17
CA GLY A 19 3.30 -13.79 2.41
C GLY A 19 4.26 -14.03 3.58
N ASP A 20 5.55 -14.21 3.29
CA ASP A 20 6.62 -14.35 4.28
C ASP A 20 7.46 -13.04 4.38
N THR A 21 7.16 -12.03 3.55
CA THR A 21 7.85 -10.73 3.53
C THR A 21 7.15 -9.78 4.48
N GLU A 22 7.79 -9.49 5.62
CA GLU A 22 7.28 -8.54 6.61
C GLU A 22 7.39 -7.11 6.10
N ARG A 23 6.40 -6.26 6.44
CA ARG A 23 6.45 -4.81 6.19
C ARG A 23 7.47 -4.15 7.11
N THR A 24 8.55 -3.61 6.54
CA THR A 24 9.67 -3.02 7.28
C THR A 24 9.28 -1.75 8.04
N GLY A 25 8.43 -0.92 7.47
CA GLY A 25 7.99 0.30 8.14
C GLY A 25 7.47 0.06 9.56
N PRO A 26 6.47 -0.82 9.79
CA PRO A 26 5.99 -1.16 11.12
C PRO A 26 7.05 -1.76 12.03
N LEU A 27 7.99 -2.57 11.51
CA LEU A 27 9.09 -3.12 12.30
C LEU A 27 9.97 -2.02 12.88
N LEU A 28 10.30 -1.00 12.10
CA LEU A 28 11.10 0.14 12.53
C LEU A 28 10.39 0.98 13.59
N TRP A 29 9.06 0.96 13.61
CA TRP A 29 8.22 1.58 14.65
C TRP A 29 8.02 0.69 15.87
N LYS A 30 8.69 -0.47 15.96
CA LYS A 30 8.58 -1.44 17.06
C LYS A 30 7.17 -2.04 17.23
N VAL A 31 6.42 -2.13 16.15
CA VAL A 31 5.12 -2.82 16.15
C VAL A 31 5.32 -4.32 16.49
N ASP A 32 4.44 -4.88 17.32
CA ASP A 32 4.50 -6.30 17.68
C ASP A 32 4.33 -7.18 16.43
N ARG A 33 5.33 -8.01 16.16
CA ARG A 33 5.41 -8.89 14.98
C ARG A 33 4.21 -9.83 14.83
N LYS A 34 3.53 -10.19 15.90
CA LYS A 34 2.34 -11.06 15.84
C LYS A 34 1.15 -10.44 15.10
N ARG A 35 1.21 -9.13 14.84
CA ARG A 35 0.14 -8.36 14.19
C ARG A 35 0.60 -7.68 12.90
N LEU A 36 1.84 -7.91 12.51
CA LEU A 36 2.35 -7.32 11.29
C LEU A 36 1.62 -7.88 10.08
N GLU A 37 1.27 -6.96 9.21
CA GLU A 37 0.84 -7.25 7.87
C GLU A 37 2.06 -7.71 7.04
N ASP A 38 1.90 -8.77 6.27
CA ASP A 38 2.83 -9.14 5.22
C ASP A 38 2.50 -8.40 3.91
N VAL A 39 3.45 -8.40 2.96
CA VAL A 39 3.27 -7.69 1.67
C VAL A 39 2.12 -8.28 0.86
N LYS A 40 1.85 -9.58 0.94
CA LYS A 40 0.75 -10.23 0.22
C LYS A 40 -0.63 -9.78 0.73
N ASN A 41 -0.79 -9.61 2.05
CA ASN A 41 -2.00 -9.04 2.64
C ASN A 41 -2.21 -7.59 2.22
N HIS A 42 -1.12 -6.79 2.17
CA HIS A 42 -1.16 -5.43 1.64
C HIS A 42 -1.69 -5.38 0.20
N VAL A 43 -1.16 -6.21 -0.69
CA VAL A 43 -1.64 -6.34 -2.08
C VAL A 43 -3.12 -6.72 -2.13
N ALA A 44 -3.58 -7.66 -1.30
CA ALA A 44 -4.98 -8.07 -1.24
C ALA A 44 -5.90 -6.92 -0.81
N ASP A 45 -5.50 -6.14 0.18
CA ASP A 45 -6.25 -4.97 0.66
C ASP A 45 -6.32 -3.88 -0.43
N LEU A 46 -5.24 -3.63 -1.16
CA LEU A 46 -5.23 -2.68 -2.29
C LEU A 46 -6.19 -3.09 -3.41
N ILE A 47 -6.24 -4.38 -3.77
CA ILE A 47 -7.19 -4.90 -4.77
C ILE A 47 -8.63 -4.60 -4.31
N PHE A 48 -8.94 -4.88 -3.05
CA PHE A 48 -10.28 -4.66 -2.52
C PHE A 48 -10.64 -3.17 -2.45
N MET A 49 -9.71 -2.31 -2.04
CA MET A 49 -9.89 -0.85 -2.04
C MET A 49 -10.14 -0.32 -3.45
N ALA A 50 -9.33 -0.72 -4.44
CA ALA A 50 -9.54 -0.34 -5.83
C ALA A 50 -10.91 -0.81 -6.35
N ARG A 51 -11.35 -2.02 -5.97
CA ARG A 51 -12.65 -2.57 -6.34
C ARG A 51 -13.82 -1.76 -5.78
N ILE A 52 -13.73 -1.31 -4.53
CA ILE A 52 -14.74 -0.45 -3.88
C ILE A 52 -14.78 0.91 -4.56
N LEU A 53 -13.61 1.51 -4.83
CA LEU A 53 -13.49 2.88 -5.35
C LEU A 53 -13.77 2.99 -6.85
N LYS A 54 -13.70 1.90 -7.60
CA LYS A 54 -13.94 1.86 -9.06
C LYS A 54 -15.17 2.67 -9.49
N LYS A 55 -16.28 2.59 -8.75
CA LYS A 55 -17.55 3.25 -9.11
C LYS A 55 -17.48 4.78 -9.05
N TYR A 56 -16.46 5.34 -8.42
CA TYR A 56 -16.23 6.78 -8.29
C TYR A 56 -15.21 7.32 -9.31
N PHE A 57 -14.49 6.43 -10.00
CA PHE A 57 -13.52 6.82 -11.02
C PHE A 57 -14.20 7.06 -12.38
N PRO A 58 -13.61 7.90 -13.24
CA PRO A 58 -14.06 8.02 -14.62
C PRO A 58 -14.06 6.67 -15.35
N ASN A 59 -15.06 6.46 -16.23
CA ASN A 59 -15.27 5.16 -16.89
C ASN A 59 -14.14 4.74 -17.83
N TYR A 60 -13.28 5.68 -18.28
CA TYR A 60 -12.15 5.38 -19.15
C TYR A 60 -10.93 4.85 -18.40
N ILE A 61 -10.91 4.88 -17.07
CA ILE A 61 -9.84 4.28 -16.28
C ILE A 61 -9.80 2.77 -16.53
N ASN A 62 -8.65 2.30 -16.98
CA ASN A 62 -8.43 0.88 -17.25
C ASN A 62 -8.19 0.12 -15.94
N MET A 63 -9.27 -0.40 -15.36
CA MET A 63 -9.20 -1.12 -14.09
C MET A 63 -8.40 -2.43 -14.15
N ASP A 64 -8.30 -3.06 -15.32
CA ASP A 64 -7.46 -4.26 -15.46
C ASP A 64 -5.99 -3.87 -15.29
N MET A 65 -5.54 -2.73 -15.85
CA MET A 65 -4.21 -2.20 -15.63
C MET A 65 -3.99 -1.76 -14.16
N VAL A 66 -5.00 -1.18 -13.51
CA VAL A 66 -4.93 -0.88 -12.06
C VAL A 66 -4.67 -2.15 -11.26
N TYR A 67 -5.39 -3.25 -11.56
CA TYR A 67 -5.17 -4.52 -10.87
C TYR A 67 -3.82 -5.16 -11.21
N ASP A 68 -3.35 -5.07 -12.45
CA ASP A 68 -2.03 -5.54 -12.83
C ASP A 68 -0.94 -4.81 -12.05
N TYR A 69 -1.03 -3.47 -11.94
CA TYR A 69 -0.12 -2.68 -11.13
C TYR A 69 -0.17 -3.10 -9.65
N ILE A 70 -1.36 -3.24 -9.06
CA ILE A 70 -1.49 -3.65 -7.66
C ILE A 70 -0.89 -5.03 -7.42
N ILE A 71 -1.15 -6.01 -8.29
CA ILE A 71 -0.67 -7.38 -8.10
C ILE A 71 0.84 -7.47 -8.27
N CYS A 72 1.41 -6.67 -9.17
CA CYS A 72 2.79 -6.85 -9.58
C CYS A 72 3.77 -5.89 -8.88
N HIS A 73 3.35 -4.71 -8.38
CA HIS A 73 4.29 -3.66 -7.95
C HIS A 73 5.28 -4.10 -6.89
N ASP A 74 4.85 -4.92 -5.95
CA ASP A 74 5.68 -5.42 -4.86
C ASP A 74 6.31 -6.81 -5.13
N ILE A 75 6.09 -7.44 -6.31
CA ILE A 75 6.74 -8.73 -6.62
C ILE A 75 8.27 -8.66 -6.49
N PRO A 76 8.96 -7.55 -6.85
CA PRO A 76 10.38 -7.40 -6.61
C PRO A 76 10.79 -7.59 -5.14
N GLU A 77 9.91 -7.27 -4.19
CA GLU A 77 10.17 -7.42 -2.75
C GLU A 77 10.27 -8.88 -2.31
N ALA A 78 9.75 -9.83 -3.07
CA ALA A 78 10.02 -11.26 -2.84
C ALA A 78 11.51 -11.60 -2.99
N ILE A 79 12.29 -10.73 -3.65
CA ILE A 79 13.73 -10.90 -3.87
C ILE A 79 14.54 -9.96 -2.98
N THR A 80 14.12 -8.70 -2.87
CA THR A 80 14.85 -7.65 -2.16
C THR A 80 14.47 -7.54 -0.69
N GLY A 81 13.30 -8.04 -0.28
CA GLY A 81 12.61 -7.63 0.93
C GLY A 81 11.95 -6.25 0.77
N ASP A 82 11.10 -5.87 1.72
CA ASP A 82 10.54 -4.52 1.83
C ASP A 82 11.61 -3.58 2.40
N ILE A 83 12.42 -2.98 1.53
CA ILE A 83 13.55 -2.10 1.92
C ILE A 83 13.05 -0.66 2.03
N THR A 84 13.36 -0.01 3.14
CA THR A 84 13.07 1.41 3.34
C THR A 84 14.34 2.25 3.53
N LYS A 85 14.29 3.54 3.16
CA LYS A 85 15.37 4.50 3.40
C LYS A 85 15.76 4.65 4.88
N PHE A 86 14.87 4.22 5.78
CA PHE A 86 15.09 4.32 7.22
C PHE A 86 16.02 3.24 7.79
N GLU A 87 16.44 2.29 6.97
CA GLU A 87 17.42 1.26 7.34
C GLU A 87 18.87 1.71 7.06
N GLY A 88 19.08 2.99 6.77
CA GLY A 88 20.40 3.53 6.43
C GLY A 88 20.81 3.25 4.97
N VAL A 89 19.86 2.85 4.15
CA VAL A 89 20.03 2.60 2.70
C VAL A 89 19.60 3.85 1.93
N THR A 90 20.38 4.27 0.94
CA THR A 90 20.06 5.43 0.11
C THR A 90 18.96 5.10 -0.91
N ASN A 91 18.25 6.12 -1.38
CA ASN A 91 17.26 5.94 -2.44
C ASN A 91 17.89 5.38 -3.74
N GLU A 92 19.15 5.72 -4.03
CA GLU A 92 19.90 5.22 -5.17
C GLU A 92 20.18 3.72 -5.03
N GLU A 93 20.56 3.27 -3.83
CA GLU A 93 20.79 1.85 -3.55
C GLU A 93 19.48 1.04 -3.62
N ILE A 94 18.40 1.54 -3.02
CA ILE A 94 17.07 0.91 -3.14
C ILE A 94 16.69 0.76 -4.61
N LYS A 95 16.76 1.85 -5.37
CA LYS A 95 16.45 1.84 -6.80
C LYS A 95 17.34 0.88 -7.59
N TYR A 96 18.61 0.79 -7.24
CA TYR A 96 19.56 -0.10 -7.90
C TYR A 96 19.18 -1.57 -7.70
N VAL A 97 18.94 -2.01 -6.45
CA VAL A 97 18.60 -3.41 -6.17
C VAL A 97 17.21 -3.77 -6.70
N THR A 98 16.25 -2.85 -6.62
CA THR A 98 14.90 -3.03 -7.20
C THR A 98 14.99 -3.23 -8.71
N ASN A 99 15.79 -2.42 -9.41
CA ASN A 99 15.97 -2.58 -10.86
C ASN A 99 16.60 -3.94 -11.22
N ILE A 100 17.54 -4.44 -10.43
CA ILE A 100 18.10 -5.80 -10.63
C ILE A 100 17.01 -6.86 -10.50
N ALA A 101 16.16 -6.74 -9.48
CA ALA A 101 15.04 -7.67 -9.27
C ALA A 101 14.02 -7.59 -10.42
N ILE A 102 13.67 -6.40 -10.89
CA ILE A 102 12.78 -6.18 -12.03
C ILE A 102 13.35 -6.83 -13.30
N GLU A 103 14.63 -6.58 -13.61
CA GLU A 103 15.27 -7.18 -14.80
C GLU A 103 15.33 -8.71 -14.71
N PHE A 104 15.60 -9.28 -13.55
CA PHE A 104 15.57 -10.72 -13.34
C PHE A 104 14.16 -11.29 -13.60
N LEU A 105 13.13 -10.70 -13.00
CA LEU A 105 11.74 -11.10 -13.14
C LEU A 105 11.28 -10.99 -14.61
N ALA A 106 11.56 -9.85 -15.24
CA ALA A 106 11.20 -9.62 -16.63
C ALA A 106 11.88 -10.61 -17.58
N ASN A 107 13.19 -10.83 -17.44
CA ASN A 107 13.92 -11.76 -18.29
C ASN A 107 13.46 -13.21 -18.12
N THR A 108 12.90 -13.55 -16.97
CA THR A 108 12.49 -14.92 -16.65
C THR A 108 11.04 -15.20 -17.03
N PHE A 109 10.12 -14.22 -16.82
CA PHE A 109 8.68 -14.45 -16.82
C PHE A 109 7.87 -13.54 -17.75
N ASN A 110 8.52 -12.74 -18.61
CA ASN A 110 7.81 -11.76 -19.46
C ASN A 110 6.89 -12.42 -20.50
N ASP A 111 7.04 -13.69 -20.74
CA ASP A 111 6.15 -14.52 -21.58
C ASP A 111 4.91 -15.02 -20.81
N VAL A 112 4.90 -14.92 -19.49
CA VAL A 112 3.75 -15.24 -18.63
C VAL A 112 2.90 -13.99 -18.38
N ILE A 113 3.54 -12.93 -17.93
CA ILE A 113 2.99 -11.58 -17.75
C ILE A 113 4.04 -10.60 -18.25
N ASP A 114 3.64 -9.54 -18.96
CA ASP A 114 4.58 -8.47 -19.37
C ASP A 114 5.05 -7.66 -18.14
N LEU A 115 5.82 -8.35 -17.27
CA LEU A 115 6.32 -7.79 -16.01
C LEU A 115 7.18 -6.54 -16.24
N LYS A 116 7.95 -6.51 -17.33
CA LYS A 116 8.79 -5.34 -17.65
C LYS A 116 7.94 -4.10 -17.85
N LYS A 117 6.86 -4.23 -18.61
CA LYS A 117 5.93 -3.12 -18.86
C LYS A 117 5.24 -2.69 -17.57
N VAL A 118 4.70 -3.65 -16.81
CA VAL A 118 3.92 -3.35 -15.60
C VAL A 118 4.81 -2.73 -14.53
N LEU A 119 5.94 -3.35 -14.18
CA LEU A 119 6.82 -2.86 -13.11
C LEU A 119 7.45 -1.51 -13.44
N ASN A 120 8.00 -1.35 -14.66
CA ASN A 120 8.54 -0.05 -15.07
C ASN A 120 7.44 1.02 -15.21
N GLY A 121 6.25 0.64 -15.65
CA GLY A 121 5.11 1.54 -15.76
C GLY A 121 4.69 2.09 -14.40
N PHE A 122 4.65 1.22 -13.39
CA PHE A 122 4.38 1.61 -12.01
C PHE A 122 5.46 2.53 -11.45
N GLU A 123 6.73 2.12 -11.49
CA GLU A 123 7.87 2.89 -10.96
C GLU A 123 7.96 4.30 -11.57
N GLN A 124 7.75 4.42 -12.88
CA GLN A 124 7.82 5.68 -13.61
C GLN A 124 6.51 6.48 -13.59
N ARG A 125 5.44 5.91 -13.05
CA ARG A 125 4.08 6.49 -13.06
C ARG A 125 3.71 6.98 -14.46
N ILE A 126 3.76 6.06 -15.44
CA ILE A 126 3.62 6.44 -16.85
C ILE A 126 2.20 6.89 -17.21
N ASP A 127 1.19 6.40 -16.50
CA ASP A 127 -0.23 6.63 -16.75
C ASP A 127 -1.00 6.94 -15.46
N ILE A 128 -2.27 7.27 -15.60
CA ILE A 128 -3.16 7.61 -14.50
C ILE A 128 -3.45 6.38 -13.62
N GLU A 129 -3.46 5.18 -14.19
CA GLU A 129 -3.67 3.92 -13.49
C GLU A 129 -2.55 3.67 -12.47
N ALA A 130 -1.29 3.86 -12.89
CA ALA A 130 -0.14 3.78 -11.98
C ALA A 130 -0.22 4.84 -10.87
N LYS A 131 -0.62 6.08 -11.21
CA LYS A 131 -0.81 7.15 -10.22
C LYS A 131 -1.91 6.81 -9.21
N ILE A 132 -3.03 6.23 -9.66
CA ILE A 132 -4.10 5.76 -8.77
C ILE A 132 -3.56 4.72 -7.80
N VAL A 133 -2.80 3.73 -8.27
CA VAL A 133 -2.23 2.69 -7.40
C VAL A 133 -1.26 3.29 -6.38
N HIS A 134 -0.39 4.23 -6.76
CA HIS A 134 0.46 4.95 -5.81
C HIS A 134 -0.33 5.69 -4.74
N MET A 135 -1.47 6.31 -5.09
CA MET A 135 -2.31 6.97 -4.09
C MET A 135 -2.99 5.97 -3.14
N LEU A 136 -3.44 4.83 -3.66
CA LEU A 136 -4.02 3.76 -2.83
C LEU A 136 -2.99 3.11 -1.90
N ASP A 137 -1.77 2.87 -2.38
CA ASP A 137 -0.66 2.38 -1.56
C ASP A 137 -0.37 3.31 -0.39
N LYS A 138 -0.24 4.63 -0.64
CA LYS A 138 -0.04 5.62 0.43
C LYS A 138 -1.20 5.66 1.42
N LEU A 139 -2.44 5.57 0.94
CA LEU A 139 -3.63 5.51 1.79
C LEU A 139 -3.60 4.27 2.68
N HIS A 140 -3.35 3.10 2.10
CA HIS A 140 -3.34 1.85 2.84
C HIS A 140 -2.25 1.85 3.91
N SER A 141 -1.01 2.16 3.52
CA SER A 141 0.14 2.24 4.43
C SER A 141 -0.13 3.21 5.57
N SER A 142 -0.65 4.42 5.28
CA SER A 142 -0.92 5.43 6.32
C SER A 142 -1.99 4.97 7.33
N THR A 143 -3.10 4.42 6.85
CA THR A 143 -4.19 3.99 7.75
C THR A 143 -3.83 2.76 8.58
N THR A 144 -3.07 1.83 8.00
CA THR A 144 -2.63 0.61 8.70
C THR A 144 -1.57 0.93 9.75
N PHE A 145 -0.57 1.76 9.42
CA PHE A 145 0.48 2.14 10.36
C PHE A 145 -0.05 3.04 11.47
N SER A 146 -0.94 3.98 11.16
CA SER A 146 -1.60 4.81 12.17
C SER A 146 -2.43 3.96 13.14
N LYS A 147 -3.11 2.91 12.65
CA LYS A 147 -3.79 1.94 13.51
C LYS A 147 -2.81 1.26 14.47
N TYR A 148 -1.68 0.74 13.97
CA TYR A 148 -0.68 0.10 14.81
C TYR A 148 -0.11 1.05 15.86
N GLN A 149 0.19 2.28 15.47
CA GLN A 149 0.70 3.30 16.38
C GLN A 149 -0.31 3.61 17.49
N SER A 150 -1.58 3.78 17.14
CA SER A 150 -2.65 4.03 18.10
C SER A 150 -2.88 2.84 19.05
N GLU A 151 -2.93 1.61 18.53
CA GLU A 151 -3.15 0.40 19.34
C GLU A 151 -2.02 0.13 20.34
N GLN A 152 -0.78 0.51 20.01
CA GLN A 152 0.39 0.20 20.82
C GLN A 152 0.95 1.41 21.56
N ASN A 153 0.34 2.59 21.39
CA ASN A 153 0.75 3.84 22.02
C ASN A 153 2.26 4.09 21.88
N ILE A 154 2.75 4.08 20.64
CA ILE A 154 4.19 4.21 20.33
C ILE A 154 4.69 5.59 20.77
N ASP A 155 5.68 5.57 21.65
CA ASP A 155 6.30 6.78 22.18
C ASP A 155 7.38 7.31 21.22
N MET A 156 7.23 8.53 20.74
CA MET A 156 8.19 9.21 19.87
C MET A 156 9.50 9.57 20.59
N ASP A 157 9.49 9.67 21.92
CA ASP A 157 10.71 9.90 22.70
C ASP A 157 11.54 8.62 22.88
N ASN A 158 11.02 7.49 22.45
CA ASN A 158 11.76 6.23 22.45
C ASN A 158 13.01 6.39 21.55
N PRO A 159 14.24 6.19 22.13
CA PRO A 159 15.49 6.33 21.39
C PRO A 159 15.63 5.35 20.22
N ASP A 160 14.88 4.26 20.23
CA ASP A 160 14.85 3.27 19.15
C ASP A 160 14.06 3.75 17.91
N ILE A 161 13.29 4.83 18.04
CA ILE A 161 12.62 5.44 16.89
C ILE A 161 13.62 6.26 16.08
N ILE A 162 13.58 6.06 14.77
CA ILE A 162 14.55 6.55 13.81
C ILE A 162 14.72 8.07 13.91
N PRO A 163 15.97 8.56 14.09
CA PRO A 163 16.26 9.99 14.22
C PRO A 163 15.72 10.82 13.03
N GLU A 164 15.76 10.27 11.82
CA GLU A 164 15.29 10.92 10.60
C GLU A 164 13.79 11.30 10.66
N LEU A 165 12.98 10.48 11.31
CA LEU A 165 11.57 10.79 11.51
C LEU A 165 11.37 11.82 12.61
N ARG A 166 12.06 11.67 13.75
CA ARG A 166 11.99 12.64 14.85
C ARG A 166 12.46 14.04 14.45
N ASN A 167 13.49 14.10 13.62
CA ASN A 167 14.10 15.34 13.15
C ASN A 167 13.41 15.91 11.89
N ASN A 168 12.42 15.23 11.35
CA ASN A 168 11.67 15.76 10.21
C ASN A 168 10.92 17.04 10.64
N PRO A 169 11.13 18.20 9.96
CA PRO A 169 10.55 19.47 10.39
C PRO A 169 9.01 19.45 10.45
N PHE A 170 8.35 18.71 9.56
CA PHE A 170 6.90 18.55 9.58
C PHE A 170 6.46 17.79 10.85
N VAL A 171 7.09 16.66 11.14
CA VAL A 171 6.80 15.84 12.32
C VAL A 171 7.03 16.65 13.60
N ALA A 172 8.20 17.30 13.73
CA ALA A 172 8.55 18.11 14.88
C ALA A 172 7.53 19.24 15.12
N LYS A 173 7.10 19.93 14.05
CA LYS A 173 6.07 20.98 14.15
C LYS A 173 4.75 20.42 14.67
N LYS A 174 4.31 19.27 14.14
CA LYS A 174 3.03 18.65 14.52
C LYS A 174 3.02 18.14 15.96
N ILE A 175 4.16 17.62 16.44
CA ILE A 175 4.32 17.24 17.86
C ILE A 175 4.15 18.47 18.76
N LEU A 176 4.75 19.62 18.40
CA LEU A 176 4.58 20.87 19.13
C LEU A 176 3.13 21.38 19.11
N GLU A 177 2.35 21.06 18.09
CA GLU A 177 0.92 21.33 17.99
C GLU A 177 0.06 20.35 18.84
N GLY A 178 0.69 19.39 19.52
CA GLY A 178 -0.01 18.42 20.38
C GLY A 178 -0.70 17.29 19.59
N LYS A 179 -0.29 17.05 18.34
CA LYS A 179 -0.79 15.95 17.53
C LYS A 179 -0.13 14.63 17.95
N ASP A 180 -0.89 13.55 17.98
CA ASP A 180 -0.33 12.23 18.16
C ASP A 180 0.36 11.71 16.88
N LEU A 181 1.16 10.66 17.03
CA LEU A 181 1.94 10.13 15.94
C LEU A 181 1.07 9.52 14.83
N ALA A 182 -0.03 8.87 15.20
CA ALA A 182 -0.95 8.28 14.23
C ALA A 182 -1.57 9.36 13.32
N ASP A 183 -2.00 10.48 13.93
CA ASP A 183 -2.52 11.64 13.18
C ASP A 183 -1.44 12.25 12.28
N ILE A 184 -0.21 12.41 12.80
CA ILE A 184 0.90 12.99 12.03
C ILE A 184 1.24 12.13 10.81
N PHE A 185 1.33 10.83 11.01
CA PHE A 185 1.67 9.89 9.94
C PHE A 185 0.59 9.83 8.87
N PHE A 186 -0.67 9.79 9.29
CA PHE A 186 -1.81 9.85 8.37
C PHE A 186 -1.82 11.16 7.57
N GLU A 187 -1.72 12.31 8.24
CA GLU A 187 -1.73 13.63 7.58
C GLU A 187 -0.61 13.76 6.55
N PHE A 188 0.59 13.28 6.87
CA PHE A 188 1.72 13.31 5.94
C PHE A 188 1.45 12.56 4.63
N HIS A 189 0.89 11.35 4.72
CA HIS A 189 0.58 10.56 3.53
C HIS A 189 -0.68 11.03 2.81
N TYR A 190 -1.65 11.55 3.56
CA TYR A 190 -2.87 12.11 3.00
C TYR A 190 -2.59 13.32 2.08
N MET A 191 -1.60 14.14 2.40
CA MET A 191 -1.17 15.23 1.53
C MET A 191 -0.59 14.75 0.20
N ALA A 192 -0.01 13.56 0.16
CA ALA A 192 0.53 12.97 -1.06
C ALA A 192 -0.55 12.40 -2.01
N ILE A 193 -1.81 12.30 -1.54
CA ILE A 193 -2.95 11.91 -2.39
C ILE A 193 -3.38 13.14 -3.20
N ASP A 194 -2.73 13.33 -4.34
CA ASP A 194 -2.97 14.45 -5.24
C ASP A 194 -2.60 14.10 -6.68
N ILE A 195 -3.20 14.82 -7.63
CA ILE A 195 -2.85 14.82 -9.05
C ILE A 195 -2.63 16.27 -9.43
N THR A 196 -1.39 16.64 -9.74
CA THR A 196 -1.02 18.03 -10.07
C THR A 196 -1.49 18.44 -11.47
N ASP A 197 -1.42 19.73 -11.80
CA ASP A 197 -1.74 20.22 -13.15
C ASP A 197 -0.79 19.62 -14.19
N GLU A 198 0.50 19.49 -13.88
CA GLU A 198 1.49 18.85 -14.73
C GLU A 198 1.15 17.36 -14.98
N GLU A 199 0.68 16.66 -13.93
CA GLU A 199 0.23 15.27 -14.05
C GLU A 199 -1.07 15.17 -14.85
N CYS A 200 -1.98 16.14 -14.77
CA CYS A 200 -3.16 16.19 -15.64
C CYS A 200 -2.76 16.30 -17.12
N GLU A 201 -1.80 17.15 -17.44
CA GLU A 201 -1.26 17.28 -18.81
C GLU A 201 -0.56 15.98 -19.24
N LYS A 202 0.30 15.43 -18.39
CA LYS A 202 1.03 14.16 -18.63
C LYS A 202 0.08 13.01 -18.96
N TYR A 203 -0.97 12.85 -18.16
CA TYR A 203 -1.93 11.74 -18.31
C TYR A 203 -3.09 12.05 -19.25
N LYS A 204 -3.17 13.28 -19.75
CA LYS A 204 -4.24 13.76 -20.65
C LYS A 204 -5.63 13.60 -20.05
N ILE A 205 -5.77 13.90 -18.76
CA ILE A 205 -7.04 13.89 -18.05
C ILE A 205 -7.49 15.30 -17.73
N SER A 206 -8.79 15.52 -17.61
CA SER A 206 -9.33 16.80 -17.19
C SER A 206 -9.05 17.07 -15.70
N ARG A 207 -8.94 18.33 -15.31
CA ARG A 207 -8.85 18.72 -13.89
C ARG A 207 -10.08 18.25 -13.10
N GLU A 208 -11.26 18.24 -13.73
CA GLU A 208 -12.49 17.75 -13.11
C GLU A 208 -12.39 16.27 -12.76
N ASP A 209 -11.92 15.42 -13.69
CA ASP A 209 -11.75 14.00 -13.46
C ASP A 209 -10.63 13.71 -12.44
N ALA A 210 -9.52 14.46 -12.51
CA ALA A 210 -8.46 14.38 -11.50
C ALA A 210 -9.01 14.67 -10.09
N ASN A 211 -9.75 15.75 -9.94
CA ASN A 211 -10.40 16.11 -8.67
C ASN A 211 -11.40 15.04 -8.22
N LYS A 212 -12.16 14.44 -9.14
CA LYS A 212 -13.10 13.36 -8.82
C LYS A 212 -12.37 12.14 -8.23
N ILE A 213 -11.26 11.72 -8.85
CA ILE A 213 -10.43 10.62 -8.38
C ILE A 213 -9.85 10.95 -6.99
N VAL A 214 -9.19 12.09 -6.86
CA VAL A 214 -8.54 12.52 -5.61
C VAL A 214 -9.55 12.65 -4.48
N ASN A 215 -10.69 13.29 -4.73
CA ASN A 215 -11.71 13.49 -3.70
C ASN A 215 -12.33 12.16 -3.25
N ALA A 216 -12.55 11.20 -4.17
CA ALA A 216 -13.05 9.87 -3.81
C ALA A 216 -12.06 9.12 -2.92
N ILE A 217 -10.76 9.14 -3.25
CA ILE A 217 -9.72 8.49 -2.47
C ILE A 217 -9.58 9.18 -1.11
N LYS A 218 -9.55 10.52 -1.06
CA LYS A 218 -9.44 11.29 0.20
C LYS A 218 -10.64 11.10 1.12
N ALA A 219 -11.85 11.08 0.58
CA ALA A 219 -13.05 10.82 1.37
C ALA A 219 -13.00 9.42 1.99
N PHE A 220 -12.65 8.41 1.19
CA PHE A 220 -12.48 7.05 1.68
C PHE A 220 -11.36 6.94 2.72
N ALA A 221 -10.24 7.67 2.53
CA ALA A 221 -9.13 7.70 3.47
C ALA A 221 -9.55 8.19 4.85
N ASN A 222 -10.31 9.27 4.92
CA ASN A 222 -10.80 9.84 6.19
C ASN A 222 -11.72 8.86 6.93
N GLU A 223 -12.71 8.29 6.23
CA GLU A 223 -13.62 7.30 6.82
C GLU A 223 -12.87 6.04 7.30
N LEU A 224 -11.90 5.58 6.51
CA LEU A 224 -11.11 4.42 6.86
C LEU A 224 -10.20 4.70 8.06
N TYR A 225 -9.57 5.87 8.11
CA TYR A 225 -8.76 6.32 9.24
C TYR A 225 -9.59 6.40 10.53
N ASP A 226 -10.71 7.11 10.49
CA ASP A 226 -11.59 7.25 11.64
C ASP A 226 -12.13 5.90 12.12
N SER A 227 -12.39 4.98 11.20
CA SER A 227 -12.84 3.63 11.56
C SER A 227 -11.72 2.77 12.15
N LYS A 228 -10.53 2.75 11.53
CA LYS A 228 -9.40 1.92 11.98
C LYS A 228 -8.76 2.44 13.27
N VAL A 229 -8.65 3.77 13.44
CA VAL A 229 -7.90 4.39 14.53
C VAL A 229 -8.82 4.84 15.66
N ARG A 230 -9.99 5.42 15.32
CA ARG A 230 -10.92 6.01 16.30
C ARG A 230 -12.16 5.16 16.57
N GLY A 231 -12.35 4.08 15.80
CA GLY A 231 -13.45 3.15 16.01
C GLY A 231 -14.84 3.72 15.68
N THR A 232 -14.94 4.65 14.74
CA THR A 232 -16.22 5.33 14.42
C THR A 232 -17.20 4.44 13.68
N LEU A 233 -16.72 3.51 12.85
CA LEU A 233 -17.53 2.55 12.11
C LEU A 233 -16.99 1.14 12.32
N LEU A 234 -17.57 0.42 13.25
CA LEU A 234 -17.19 -0.96 13.56
C LEU A 234 -18.16 -1.94 12.92
N VAL A 235 -17.60 -3.05 12.44
CA VAL A 235 -18.42 -4.20 12.01
C VAL A 235 -18.91 -4.94 13.26
N ASP A 236 -20.21 -4.88 13.53
CA ASP A 236 -20.79 -5.64 14.62
C ASP A 236 -21.00 -7.11 14.19
N LYS A 237 -20.15 -7.98 14.69
CA LYS A 237 -20.21 -9.42 14.37
C LYS A 237 -21.51 -10.08 14.81
N ARG A 238 -22.29 -9.45 15.71
CA ARG A 238 -23.63 -9.93 16.14
C ARG A 238 -24.68 -9.77 15.05
N GLU A 239 -24.43 -8.88 14.06
CA GLU A 239 -25.30 -8.72 12.90
C GLU A 239 -25.12 -9.83 11.85
N PHE A 240 -24.08 -10.64 11.99
CA PHE A 240 -23.84 -11.73 11.05
C PHE A 240 -24.90 -12.84 11.25
N PRO A 241 -25.44 -13.39 10.16
CA PRO A 241 -26.41 -14.47 10.24
C PRO A 241 -25.86 -15.66 11.04
N LYS A 242 -26.59 -16.09 12.09
CA LYS A 242 -26.13 -17.17 13.00
C LYS A 242 -25.81 -18.46 12.25
N GLU A 243 -26.59 -18.77 11.22
CA GLU A 243 -26.41 -19.94 10.38
C GLU A 243 -25.10 -19.85 9.58
N ALA A 244 -24.72 -18.64 9.14
CA ALA A 244 -23.48 -18.40 8.37
C ALA A 244 -22.22 -18.51 9.24
N ILE A 245 -22.29 -18.09 10.53
CA ILE A 245 -21.13 -18.10 11.42
C ILE A 245 -20.98 -19.41 12.22
N LYS A 246 -21.91 -20.36 12.06
CA LYS A 246 -22.00 -21.62 12.84
C LYS A 246 -20.67 -22.39 12.93
N TYR A 247 -19.89 -22.37 11.87
CA TYR A 247 -18.59 -23.08 11.77
C TYR A 247 -17.39 -22.16 11.90
N ASN A 248 -17.59 -20.84 12.06
CA ASN A 248 -16.49 -19.90 12.19
C ASN A 248 -15.91 -19.97 13.61
N ARG A 249 -14.69 -20.53 13.73
CA ARG A 249 -14.01 -20.72 15.01
C ARG A 249 -13.62 -19.38 15.68
N ASN A 250 -13.41 -18.34 14.88
CA ASN A 250 -12.97 -17.02 15.35
C ASN A 250 -14.13 -16.14 15.84
N LEU A 251 -15.38 -16.56 15.62
CA LEU A 251 -16.58 -15.83 16.02
C LEU A 251 -17.39 -16.56 17.09
N LYS A 252 -16.91 -17.70 17.58
CA LYS A 252 -17.52 -18.46 18.67
C LYS A 252 -17.05 -17.91 20.02
N HIS A 253 -17.61 -16.75 20.41
CA HIS A 253 -17.48 -16.25 21.78
C HIS A 253 -18.80 -15.61 22.21
#